data_a954f654c847567ad95aed6bbdf78cfd
#
_entry.id   a954f654c847567ad95aed6bbdf78cfd
#
_cell.length_a   1.000
_cell.length_b   1.000
_cell.length_c   1.000
_cell.angle_alpha   90.00
_cell.angle_beta   90.00
_cell.angle_gamma   90.00
#
_symmetry.space_group_name_H-M   'P 1'
#
loop_
_entity.id
_entity.type
_entity.pdbx_description
1 polymer ?
#
loop_
_entity_poly.entity_id
_entity_poly.type
_entity_poly.pdbx_seq_one_letter_code
_entity_poly.pdbx_strand_id
1 'polypeptide(L)'
;MHDFVIRDAKVIDGTGRDAFAADVAIKDHKVVDIGSIASRGTREIHAAGRYLMPGWVDIHTHYDGQALWDPYLSPSGWHGVTTAIMGNCGVGFAPLRSEQREWAIELMEGVEDIPGAVLREGVRFTWEDFPGYLDALDQLPHAMDIGAQVPHAAVRVYVMGDRGRRREKASSEDLASMSQVVKQAIEAGALGFSSSRALVHRSSKGEAVPSLDVSGDEYRAIAQGLAEAGKGVIQMISDFADLESEFAIMKDAAKLSGRPLSFTLLEQGQYPDRWRDILKRVEAAQADGLNMRAQVSCRPIGLMLGLQCSMSPFMYAKAYLDLAHLDLPQRVQALRQASVKAAILADQPKPETLRLQRLTLAHDRHFPLHDQFTYEPAPNESVAALAKAEGRDPREFMYDYMLRHEGKQLFYFPLHNYEHGDLESVRTMMTHPFCLLGLGDGGAHNGYICDSSFPTFLITHWARDRQRGKRLRLEDLVKAQTYTNAVAIGLDDRGVIAPGMKADLNLVDFDRLRLTMPEQVCDLPGGGRRFVQRSEGYDYTWVNGVVAYEEGQATGEMPGRLIRGAQGFNKY
;
A
#
# COMPACT_ATOMS: atom_id res chain seq x y z
N MET A 1 22.03 -31.90 -9.07
CA MET A 1 22.58 -30.54 -9.23
C MET A 1 21.45 -29.57 -8.92
N HIS A 2 21.72 -28.55 -8.15
CA HIS A 2 20.73 -27.50 -7.81
C HIS A 2 20.70 -26.45 -8.93
N ASP A 3 19.60 -25.68 -9.00
CA ASP A 3 19.53 -24.55 -9.93
C ASP A 3 20.42 -23.41 -9.44
N PHE A 4 20.27 -23.07 -8.13
CA PHE A 4 21.13 -22.11 -7.43
C PHE A 4 21.71 -22.72 -6.15
N VAL A 5 22.90 -22.28 -5.78
CA VAL A 5 23.44 -22.40 -4.42
C VAL A 5 23.93 -21.02 -4.00
N ILE A 6 23.31 -20.48 -2.96
CA ILE A 6 23.71 -19.21 -2.34
C ILE A 6 24.65 -19.56 -1.20
N ARG A 7 25.92 -19.16 -1.32
CA ARG A 7 27.01 -19.50 -0.40
C ARG A 7 27.23 -18.41 0.64
N ASP A 8 27.60 -18.82 1.84
CA ASP A 8 28.06 -17.92 2.92
C ASP A 8 27.05 -16.79 3.19
N ALA A 9 25.77 -17.12 3.28
CA ALA A 9 24.72 -16.17 3.59
C ALA A 9 24.48 -16.08 5.10
N LYS A 10 24.11 -14.88 5.60
CA LYS A 10 23.54 -14.68 6.92
C LYS A 10 22.01 -14.77 6.78
N VAL A 11 21.46 -15.95 7.09
CA VAL A 11 20.05 -16.26 6.85
C VAL A 11 19.17 -15.72 7.97
N ILE A 12 18.17 -14.92 7.61
CA ILE A 12 17.01 -14.57 8.44
C ILE A 12 15.82 -15.31 7.85
N ASP A 13 15.40 -16.38 8.49
CA ASP A 13 14.51 -17.35 7.85
C ASP A 13 13.01 -17.02 7.90
N GLY A 14 12.62 -15.88 8.44
CA GLY A 14 11.21 -15.46 8.55
C GLY A 14 10.47 -16.00 9.77
N THR A 15 11.07 -16.86 10.58
CA THR A 15 10.42 -17.38 11.82
C THR A 15 10.55 -16.45 13.01
N GLY A 16 11.47 -15.47 12.97
CA GLY A 16 11.81 -14.56 14.06
C GLY A 16 12.93 -15.08 14.98
N ARG A 17 13.53 -16.27 14.67
CA ARG A 17 14.76 -16.72 15.34
C ARG A 17 15.95 -15.85 14.89
N ASP A 18 17.01 -15.89 15.68
CA ASP A 18 18.25 -15.15 15.37
C ASP A 18 18.83 -15.58 14.03
N ALA A 19 19.43 -14.62 13.32
CA ALA A 19 20.12 -14.87 12.06
C ALA A 19 21.29 -15.85 12.24
N PHE A 20 21.51 -16.73 11.26
CA PHE A 20 22.56 -17.75 11.29
C PHE A 20 23.27 -17.88 9.95
N ALA A 21 24.53 -18.32 9.96
CA ALA A 21 25.31 -18.53 8.74
C ALA A 21 24.94 -19.87 8.11
N ALA A 22 24.64 -19.88 6.81
CA ALA A 22 24.39 -21.10 6.03
C ALA A 22 24.48 -20.85 4.53
N ASP A 23 24.71 -21.93 3.78
CA ASP A 23 24.38 -22.00 2.35
C ASP A 23 22.89 -22.32 2.19
N VAL A 24 22.28 -21.87 1.09
CA VAL A 24 20.89 -22.20 0.73
C VAL A 24 20.84 -22.69 -0.70
N ALA A 25 20.27 -23.88 -0.93
CA ALA A 25 20.08 -24.45 -2.26
C ALA A 25 18.64 -24.30 -2.75
N ILE A 26 18.50 -23.92 -4.01
CA ILE A 26 17.24 -23.80 -4.72
C ILE A 26 17.20 -24.83 -5.85
N LYS A 27 16.08 -25.53 -5.97
CA LYS A 27 15.79 -26.43 -7.07
C LYS A 27 14.28 -26.49 -7.33
N ASP A 28 13.90 -26.53 -8.60
CA ASP A 28 12.50 -26.67 -9.02
C ASP A 28 11.58 -25.68 -8.28
N HIS A 29 11.97 -24.39 -8.26
CA HIS A 29 11.25 -23.27 -7.63
C HIS A 29 11.19 -23.28 -6.09
N LYS A 30 11.87 -24.23 -5.43
CA LYS A 30 11.80 -24.39 -3.97
C LYS A 30 13.18 -24.31 -3.33
N VAL A 31 13.20 -23.87 -2.09
CA VAL A 31 14.33 -24.13 -1.20
C VAL A 31 14.37 -25.63 -0.92
N VAL A 32 15.50 -26.27 -1.15
CA VAL A 32 15.64 -27.74 -0.98
C VAL A 32 16.61 -28.13 0.11
N ASP A 33 17.59 -27.26 0.43
CA ASP A 33 18.59 -27.54 1.46
C ASP A 33 19.12 -26.25 2.09
N ILE A 34 19.47 -26.31 3.37
CA ILE A 34 20.01 -25.20 4.17
C ILE A 34 21.08 -25.75 5.11
N GLY A 35 22.27 -25.19 5.08
CA GLY A 35 23.38 -25.60 5.95
C GLY A 35 24.70 -25.57 5.22
N SER A 36 25.55 -26.54 5.47
CA SER A 36 26.82 -26.72 4.71
C SER A 36 26.55 -27.58 3.49
N ILE A 37 26.49 -26.99 2.31
CA ILE A 37 26.09 -27.67 1.07
C ILE A 37 27.31 -27.97 0.23
N ALA A 38 27.71 -29.26 0.15
CA ALA A 38 28.87 -29.69 -0.65
C ALA A 38 28.58 -29.75 -2.17
N SER A 39 27.32 -29.95 -2.54
CA SER A 39 26.90 -30.05 -3.96
C SER A 39 26.92 -28.69 -4.65
N ARG A 40 27.16 -28.70 -5.97
CA ARG A 40 27.16 -27.49 -6.80
C ARG A 40 25.76 -27.14 -7.34
N GLY A 41 25.53 -25.84 -7.52
CA GLY A 41 24.44 -25.31 -8.33
C GLY A 41 24.86 -25.11 -9.79
N THR A 42 23.88 -24.98 -10.67
CA THR A 42 24.08 -24.47 -12.03
C THR A 42 24.62 -23.04 -11.97
N ARG A 43 24.10 -22.24 -11.06
CA ARG A 43 24.59 -20.90 -10.69
C ARG A 43 24.92 -20.87 -9.20
N GLU A 44 26.11 -20.40 -8.85
CA GLU A 44 26.52 -20.17 -7.46
C GLU A 44 26.67 -18.67 -7.21
N ILE A 45 26.12 -18.21 -6.09
CA ILE A 45 26.16 -16.81 -5.67
C ILE A 45 26.80 -16.76 -4.30
N HIS A 46 27.90 -16.01 -4.19
CA HIS A 46 28.57 -15.79 -2.91
C HIS A 46 27.96 -14.59 -2.21
N ALA A 47 27.21 -14.84 -1.17
CA ALA A 47 26.57 -13.79 -0.37
C ALA A 47 27.56 -12.97 0.45
N ALA A 48 28.75 -13.51 0.75
CA ALA A 48 29.81 -12.84 1.51
C ALA A 48 29.30 -12.26 2.84
N GLY A 49 28.50 -13.01 3.58
CA GLY A 49 27.91 -12.61 4.86
C GLY A 49 26.72 -11.65 4.77
N ARG A 50 26.24 -11.32 3.55
CA ARG A 50 25.02 -10.51 3.38
C ARG A 50 23.79 -11.27 3.86
N TYR A 51 22.74 -10.52 4.18
CA TYR A 51 21.49 -11.12 4.67
C TYR A 51 20.69 -11.75 3.54
N LEU A 52 20.33 -13.03 3.70
CA LEU A 52 19.33 -13.69 2.88
C LEU A 52 18.03 -13.79 3.68
N MET A 53 16.97 -13.22 3.12
CA MET A 53 15.65 -13.10 3.75
C MET A 53 14.59 -13.67 2.82
N PRO A 54 13.40 -14.09 3.31
CA PRO A 54 12.26 -14.36 2.45
C PRO A 54 11.85 -13.09 1.68
N GLY A 55 11.27 -13.26 0.50
CA GLY A 55 10.66 -12.19 -0.26
C GLY A 55 9.49 -11.54 0.50
N TRP A 56 9.32 -10.24 0.36
CA TRP A 56 8.26 -9.53 1.07
C TRP A 56 6.89 -9.89 0.52
N VAL A 57 5.92 -10.04 1.43
CA VAL A 57 4.50 -10.25 1.12
C VAL A 57 3.75 -8.98 1.45
N ASP A 58 3.34 -8.23 0.42
CA ASP A 58 2.54 -7.01 0.56
C ASP A 58 1.06 -7.36 0.40
N ILE A 59 0.33 -7.26 1.50
CA ILE A 59 -1.09 -7.65 1.58
C ILE A 59 -2.05 -6.50 1.27
N HIS A 60 -1.51 -5.30 0.94
CA HIS A 60 -2.35 -4.13 0.70
C HIS A 60 -1.79 -3.27 -0.41
N THR A 61 -2.26 -3.51 -1.63
CA THR A 61 -1.87 -2.78 -2.84
C THR A 61 -3.09 -2.48 -3.71
N HIS A 62 -2.93 -1.59 -4.71
CA HIS A 62 -3.94 -1.14 -5.66
C HIS A 62 -3.47 -1.33 -7.11
N TYR A 63 -2.81 -2.45 -7.37
CA TYR A 63 -2.34 -2.81 -8.71
C TYR A 63 -3.45 -3.29 -9.66
N ASP A 64 -4.73 -3.18 -9.30
CA ASP A 64 -5.88 -3.68 -10.04
C ASP A 64 -5.90 -3.29 -11.52
N GLY A 65 -5.51 -2.06 -11.81
CA GLY A 65 -5.31 -1.59 -13.18
C GLY A 65 -3.89 -1.82 -13.69
N GLN A 66 -2.88 -1.46 -12.88
CA GLN A 66 -1.48 -1.48 -13.30
C GLN A 66 -1.00 -2.89 -13.68
N ALA A 67 -1.48 -3.96 -13.03
CA ALA A 67 -1.15 -5.33 -13.37
C ALA A 67 -1.53 -5.72 -14.81
N LEU A 68 -2.39 -4.95 -15.48
CA LEU A 68 -2.82 -5.18 -16.86
C LEU A 68 -1.88 -4.58 -17.91
N TRP A 69 -0.97 -3.67 -17.51
CA TRP A 69 -0.02 -3.03 -18.44
C TRP A 69 1.44 -3.01 -17.96
N ASP A 70 1.69 -3.19 -16.66
CA ASP A 70 3.04 -3.22 -16.09
C ASP A 70 3.33 -4.60 -15.48
N PRO A 71 4.04 -5.47 -16.20
CA PRO A 71 4.35 -6.81 -15.71
C PRO A 71 5.29 -6.83 -14.50
N TYR A 72 5.98 -5.71 -14.23
CA TYR A 72 6.90 -5.58 -13.10
C TYR A 72 6.23 -5.13 -11.81
N LEU A 73 4.99 -4.61 -11.87
CA LEU A 73 4.28 -3.99 -10.75
C LEU A 73 5.19 -3.00 -10.00
N SER A 74 5.82 -2.13 -10.79
CA SER A 74 6.75 -1.15 -10.25
C SER A 74 6.00 -0.07 -9.45
N PRO A 75 6.57 0.40 -8.31
CA PRO A 75 7.93 0.16 -7.86
C PRO A 75 8.10 -0.97 -6.82
N SER A 76 7.06 -1.73 -6.44
CA SER A 76 7.14 -2.71 -5.33
C SER A 76 8.26 -3.74 -5.50
N GLY A 77 8.52 -4.22 -6.73
CA GLY A 77 9.61 -5.16 -7.00
C GLY A 77 10.99 -4.59 -6.69
N TRP A 78 11.19 -3.28 -6.82
CA TRP A 78 12.47 -2.62 -6.49
C TRP A 78 12.79 -2.63 -5.00
N HIS A 79 11.78 -2.90 -4.17
CA HIS A 79 11.88 -3.00 -2.71
C HIS A 79 11.84 -4.44 -2.21
N GLY A 80 12.01 -5.43 -3.11
CA GLY A 80 12.06 -6.84 -2.75
C GLY A 80 10.70 -7.50 -2.50
N VAL A 81 9.60 -6.90 -2.93
CA VAL A 81 8.27 -7.53 -2.88
C VAL A 81 8.22 -8.65 -3.92
N THR A 82 7.81 -9.83 -3.48
CA THR A 82 7.68 -11.03 -4.32
C THR A 82 6.23 -11.51 -4.45
N THR A 83 5.34 -10.98 -3.59
CA THR A 83 3.91 -11.27 -3.60
C THR A 83 3.14 -9.99 -3.26
N ALA A 84 2.21 -9.58 -4.12
CA ALA A 84 1.36 -8.41 -3.93
C ALA A 84 -0.13 -8.78 -4.01
N ILE A 85 -0.93 -8.29 -3.05
CA ILE A 85 -2.38 -8.52 -3.00
C ILE A 85 -3.11 -7.21 -3.27
N MET A 86 -3.92 -7.20 -4.33
CA MET A 86 -4.69 -6.06 -4.80
C MET A 86 -6.19 -6.22 -4.56
N GLY A 87 -6.99 -5.21 -4.92
CA GLY A 87 -8.43 -5.17 -4.66
C GLY A 87 -8.74 -4.79 -3.22
N ASN A 88 -7.90 -3.99 -2.58
CA ASN A 88 -8.08 -3.48 -1.22
C ASN A 88 -9.06 -2.30 -1.17
N CYS A 89 -9.40 -1.86 0.02
CA CYS A 89 -10.25 -0.69 0.26
C CYS A 89 -11.61 -0.69 -0.46
N GLY A 90 -12.07 -1.85 -0.94
CA GLY A 90 -13.38 -2.00 -1.58
C GLY A 90 -13.51 -1.33 -2.94
N VAL A 91 -12.41 -0.97 -3.59
CA VAL A 91 -12.38 -0.39 -4.95
C VAL A 91 -11.57 -1.28 -5.90
N GLY A 92 -11.91 -1.26 -7.20
CA GLY A 92 -11.26 -2.09 -8.22
C GLY A 92 -12.12 -2.21 -9.47
N PHE A 93 -11.70 -3.07 -10.43
CA PHE A 93 -12.26 -3.13 -11.78
C PHE A 93 -13.08 -4.38 -12.08
N ALA A 94 -13.48 -5.17 -11.08
CA ALA A 94 -14.32 -6.34 -11.26
C ALA A 94 -15.17 -6.67 -10.02
N PRO A 95 -16.43 -7.13 -10.19
CA PRO A 95 -17.15 -7.27 -11.46
C PRO A 95 -17.66 -5.93 -12.01
N LEU A 96 -17.76 -5.77 -13.34
CA LEU A 96 -18.24 -4.55 -13.99
C LEU A 96 -18.92 -4.86 -15.33
N ARG A 97 -20.12 -4.35 -15.54
CA ARG A 97 -20.76 -4.34 -16.86
C ARG A 97 -20.13 -3.27 -17.76
N SER A 98 -20.27 -3.41 -19.07
CA SER A 98 -19.65 -2.49 -20.03
C SER A 98 -20.00 -1.02 -19.80
N GLU A 99 -21.23 -0.72 -19.43
CA GLU A 99 -21.74 0.64 -19.15
C GLU A 99 -21.25 1.23 -17.81
N GLN A 100 -20.63 0.41 -16.95
CA GLN A 100 -20.13 0.81 -15.63
C GLN A 100 -18.64 1.15 -15.64
N ARG A 101 -17.94 0.89 -16.74
CA ARG A 101 -16.46 1.02 -16.84
C ARG A 101 -15.97 2.44 -16.57
N GLU A 102 -16.63 3.43 -17.16
CA GLU A 102 -16.26 4.83 -16.97
C GLU A 102 -16.44 5.27 -15.51
N TRP A 103 -17.51 4.86 -14.85
CA TRP A 103 -17.71 5.09 -13.44
C TRP A 103 -16.60 4.47 -12.57
N ALA A 104 -16.15 3.26 -12.88
CA ALA A 104 -15.08 2.61 -12.15
C ALA A 104 -13.74 3.35 -12.32
N ILE A 105 -13.47 3.87 -13.53
CA ILE A 105 -12.30 4.73 -13.78
C ILE A 105 -12.38 6.00 -12.94
N GLU A 106 -13.52 6.70 -12.93
CA GLU A 106 -13.74 7.90 -12.12
C GLU A 106 -13.59 7.62 -10.61
N LEU A 107 -14.03 6.45 -10.15
CA LEU A 107 -13.86 6.04 -8.75
C LEU A 107 -12.40 5.81 -8.40
N MET A 108 -11.67 5.03 -9.21
CA MET A 108 -10.25 4.77 -8.99
C MET A 108 -9.39 6.04 -9.12
N GLU A 109 -9.72 6.93 -10.05
CA GLU A 109 -9.06 8.22 -10.17
C GLU A 109 -9.19 9.06 -8.88
N GLY A 110 -10.37 9.08 -8.29
CA GLY A 110 -10.64 9.90 -7.11
C GLY A 110 -10.15 9.28 -5.80
N VAL A 111 -10.22 7.95 -5.67
CA VAL A 111 -9.80 7.24 -4.44
C VAL A 111 -8.30 7.01 -4.42
N GLU A 112 -7.72 6.56 -5.54
CA GLU A 112 -6.34 6.09 -5.60
C GLU A 112 -5.37 7.08 -6.28
N ASP A 113 -5.87 8.26 -6.69
CA ASP A 113 -5.06 9.27 -7.40
C ASP A 113 -4.31 8.69 -8.63
N ILE A 114 -4.99 7.80 -9.36
CA ILE A 114 -4.49 7.27 -10.64
C ILE A 114 -5.16 8.07 -11.76
N PRO A 115 -4.40 8.81 -12.60
CA PRO A 115 -5.05 9.64 -13.62
C PRO A 115 -6.01 8.85 -14.52
N GLY A 116 -7.24 9.31 -14.69
CA GLY A 116 -8.25 8.62 -15.48
C GLY A 116 -7.84 8.39 -16.95
N ALA A 117 -7.01 9.27 -17.52
CA ALA A 117 -6.42 9.09 -18.85
C ALA A 117 -5.51 7.85 -18.90
N VAL A 118 -4.69 7.62 -17.86
CA VAL A 118 -3.83 6.43 -17.73
C VAL A 118 -4.68 5.17 -17.68
N LEU A 119 -5.75 5.18 -16.89
CA LEU A 119 -6.65 4.04 -16.75
C LEU A 119 -7.38 3.72 -18.06
N ARG A 120 -7.86 4.73 -18.79
CA ARG A 120 -8.53 4.54 -20.09
C ARG A 120 -7.59 3.97 -21.15
N GLU A 121 -6.32 4.34 -21.13
CA GLU A 121 -5.30 3.84 -22.05
C GLU A 121 -4.81 2.45 -21.65
N GLY A 122 -4.54 2.23 -20.36
CA GLY A 122 -3.89 1.03 -19.84
C GLY A 122 -4.84 -0.14 -19.63
N VAL A 123 -6.09 0.10 -19.20
CA VAL A 123 -7.03 -0.97 -18.85
C VAL A 123 -7.86 -1.40 -20.05
N ARG A 124 -7.60 -2.60 -20.56
CA ARG A 124 -8.41 -3.23 -21.62
C ARG A 124 -9.42 -4.16 -20.98
N PHE A 125 -10.63 -3.68 -20.78
CA PHE A 125 -11.71 -4.46 -20.18
C PHE A 125 -12.17 -5.59 -21.10
N THR A 126 -11.72 -6.81 -20.85
CA THR A 126 -12.12 -8.04 -21.57
C THR A 126 -13.06 -8.91 -20.74
N TRP A 127 -13.46 -8.47 -19.56
CA TRP A 127 -14.28 -9.17 -18.58
C TRP A 127 -15.52 -8.35 -18.19
N GLU A 128 -16.49 -9.03 -17.59
CA GLU A 128 -17.63 -8.42 -16.89
C GLU A 128 -17.76 -8.93 -15.46
N ASP A 129 -17.38 -10.17 -15.19
CA ASP A 129 -17.40 -10.79 -13.87
C ASP A 129 -15.98 -10.91 -13.27
N PHE A 130 -15.91 -11.30 -12.00
CA PHE A 130 -14.63 -11.45 -11.32
C PHE A 130 -13.82 -12.66 -11.81
N PRO A 131 -14.42 -13.84 -12.10
CA PRO A 131 -13.69 -14.94 -12.74
C PRO A 131 -13.00 -14.53 -14.04
N GLY A 132 -13.70 -13.82 -14.93
CA GLY A 132 -13.11 -13.31 -16.17
C GLY A 132 -11.97 -12.32 -15.95
N TYR A 133 -12.04 -11.49 -14.90
CA TYR A 133 -10.91 -10.62 -14.51
C TYR A 133 -9.70 -11.44 -14.07
N LEU A 134 -9.90 -12.48 -13.25
CA LEU A 134 -8.81 -13.38 -12.88
C LEU A 134 -8.20 -14.08 -14.10
N ASP A 135 -9.02 -14.50 -15.08
CA ASP A 135 -8.54 -15.09 -16.31
C ASP A 135 -7.73 -14.10 -17.16
N ALA A 136 -8.14 -12.83 -17.19
CA ALA A 136 -7.40 -11.78 -17.89
C ALA A 136 -6.02 -11.53 -17.25
N LEU A 137 -5.92 -11.53 -15.92
CA LEU A 137 -4.66 -11.42 -15.19
C LEU A 137 -3.75 -12.62 -15.40
N ASP A 138 -4.31 -13.83 -15.40
CA ASP A 138 -3.56 -15.09 -15.53
C ASP A 138 -2.90 -15.26 -16.91
N GLN A 139 -3.43 -14.57 -17.92
CA GLN A 139 -2.87 -14.56 -19.28
C GLN A 139 -1.69 -13.61 -19.45
N LEU A 140 -1.40 -12.76 -18.48
CA LEU A 140 -0.34 -11.76 -18.56
C LEU A 140 0.91 -12.22 -17.80
N PRO A 141 2.10 -11.84 -18.29
CA PRO A 141 3.33 -12.11 -17.56
C PRO A 141 3.45 -11.18 -16.34
N HIS A 142 4.01 -11.70 -15.24
CA HIS A 142 4.26 -10.93 -14.02
C HIS A 142 5.66 -11.27 -13.46
N ALA A 143 6.36 -10.25 -12.97
CA ALA A 143 7.67 -10.44 -12.33
C ALA A 143 7.54 -10.93 -10.88
N MET A 144 6.38 -10.73 -10.23
CA MET A 144 6.05 -11.20 -8.88
C MET A 144 4.69 -11.89 -8.86
N ASP A 145 4.43 -12.68 -7.82
CA ASP A 145 3.10 -13.27 -7.64
C ASP A 145 2.07 -12.18 -7.29
N ILE A 146 0.88 -12.32 -7.84
CA ILE A 146 -0.25 -11.43 -7.58
C ILE A 146 -1.46 -12.21 -7.08
N GLY A 147 -2.26 -11.56 -6.24
CA GLY A 147 -3.56 -12.07 -5.84
C GLY A 147 -4.57 -10.94 -5.75
N ALA A 148 -5.85 -11.23 -5.93
CA ALA A 148 -6.88 -10.21 -5.96
C ALA A 148 -8.03 -10.49 -4.98
N GLN A 149 -8.57 -9.43 -4.38
CA GLN A 149 -9.77 -9.44 -3.55
C GLN A 149 -10.94 -8.82 -4.30
N VAL A 150 -12.15 -9.25 -3.99
CA VAL A 150 -13.39 -8.74 -4.62
C VAL A 150 -13.77 -7.41 -3.99
N PRO A 151 -13.81 -6.29 -4.72
CA PRO A 151 -14.10 -4.98 -4.17
C PRO A 151 -15.61 -4.73 -4.04
N HIS A 152 -16.06 -4.31 -2.86
CA HIS A 152 -17.48 -4.10 -2.53
C HIS A 152 -18.18 -3.09 -3.44
N ALA A 153 -17.51 -1.96 -3.76
CA ALA A 153 -18.10 -0.94 -4.62
C ALA A 153 -18.48 -1.49 -6.00
N ALA A 154 -17.61 -2.34 -6.58
CA ALA A 154 -17.87 -2.98 -7.86
C ALA A 154 -19.01 -4.01 -7.77
N VAL A 155 -19.02 -4.88 -6.74
CA VAL A 155 -20.12 -5.84 -6.50
C VAL A 155 -21.47 -5.12 -6.41
N ARG A 156 -21.51 -4.04 -5.62
CA ARG A 156 -22.73 -3.28 -5.39
C ARG A 156 -23.28 -2.64 -6.68
N VAL A 157 -22.39 -2.02 -7.47
CA VAL A 157 -22.79 -1.38 -8.74
C VAL A 157 -23.09 -2.42 -9.82
N TYR A 158 -22.38 -3.54 -9.84
CA TYR A 158 -22.66 -4.65 -10.76
C TYR A 158 -24.09 -5.22 -10.57
N VAL A 159 -24.53 -5.37 -9.31
CA VAL A 159 -25.85 -5.93 -8.97
C VAL A 159 -26.95 -4.87 -9.10
N MET A 160 -26.75 -3.67 -8.57
CA MET A 160 -27.80 -2.66 -8.41
C MET A 160 -27.76 -1.55 -9.47
N GLY A 161 -26.74 -1.49 -10.32
CA GLY A 161 -26.55 -0.41 -11.30
C GLY A 161 -26.47 0.98 -10.63
N ASP A 162 -27.17 1.96 -11.20
CA ASP A 162 -27.22 3.33 -10.68
C ASP A 162 -27.80 3.43 -9.28
N ARG A 163 -28.67 2.52 -8.86
CA ARG A 163 -29.15 2.46 -7.48
C ARG A 163 -27.99 2.23 -6.50
N GLY A 164 -27.06 1.34 -6.88
CA GLY A 164 -25.85 1.08 -6.11
C GLY A 164 -24.93 2.30 -6.00
N ARG A 165 -24.71 3.01 -7.13
CA ARG A 165 -23.96 4.27 -7.17
C ARG A 165 -24.56 5.33 -6.24
N ARG A 166 -25.89 5.52 -6.28
CA ARG A 166 -26.62 6.46 -5.43
C ARG A 166 -26.75 6.00 -3.98
N ARG A 167 -26.16 4.86 -3.62
CA ARG A 167 -26.19 4.29 -2.27
C ARG A 167 -27.62 4.00 -1.76
N GLU A 168 -28.55 3.67 -2.68
CA GLU A 168 -29.89 3.26 -2.30
C GLU A 168 -29.84 1.95 -1.50
N LYS A 169 -30.82 1.73 -0.63
CA LYS A 169 -30.90 0.50 0.15
C LYS A 169 -31.07 -0.72 -0.76
N ALA A 170 -30.27 -1.76 -0.52
CA ALA A 170 -30.39 -3.04 -1.22
C ALA A 170 -31.70 -3.76 -0.85
N SER A 171 -32.37 -4.35 -1.84
CA SER A 171 -33.50 -5.25 -1.62
C SER A 171 -33.01 -6.66 -1.19
N SER A 172 -33.92 -7.53 -0.80
CA SER A 172 -33.58 -8.93 -0.47
C SER A 172 -32.97 -9.67 -1.66
N GLU A 173 -33.44 -9.37 -2.87
CA GLU A 173 -32.92 -9.94 -4.12
C GLU A 173 -31.52 -9.39 -4.44
N ASP A 174 -31.28 -8.09 -4.21
CA ASP A 174 -29.94 -7.48 -4.36
C ASP A 174 -28.95 -8.15 -3.39
N LEU A 175 -29.33 -8.33 -2.12
CA LEU A 175 -28.51 -8.99 -1.10
C LEU A 175 -28.15 -10.43 -1.47
N ALA A 176 -29.15 -11.21 -1.92
CA ALA A 176 -28.92 -12.59 -2.39
C ALA A 176 -27.97 -12.63 -3.60
N SER A 177 -28.14 -11.69 -4.54
CA SER A 177 -27.29 -11.57 -5.73
C SER A 177 -25.85 -11.18 -5.36
N MET A 178 -25.64 -10.23 -4.44
CA MET A 178 -24.30 -9.86 -3.96
C MET A 178 -23.59 -11.03 -3.27
N SER A 179 -24.31 -11.77 -2.42
CA SER A 179 -23.80 -12.99 -1.77
C SER A 179 -23.31 -14.01 -2.81
N GLN A 180 -24.12 -14.25 -3.85
CA GLN A 180 -23.79 -15.21 -4.90
C GLN A 180 -22.59 -14.73 -5.76
N VAL A 181 -22.52 -13.45 -6.12
CA VAL A 181 -21.40 -12.87 -6.87
C VAL A 181 -20.09 -13.01 -6.11
N VAL A 182 -20.09 -12.69 -4.81
CA VAL A 182 -18.90 -12.85 -3.97
C VAL A 182 -18.50 -14.31 -3.82
N LYS A 183 -19.46 -15.21 -3.59
CA LYS A 183 -19.22 -16.66 -3.51
C LYS A 183 -18.54 -17.18 -4.79
N GLN A 184 -19.11 -16.87 -5.96
CA GLN A 184 -18.54 -17.28 -7.25
C GLN A 184 -17.13 -16.76 -7.47
N ALA A 185 -16.85 -15.51 -7.10
CA ALA A 185 -15.53 -14.93 -7.20
C ALA A 185 -14.50 -15.65 -6.30
N ILE A 186 -14.88 -15.96 -5.06
CA ILE A 186 -14.02 -16.73 -4.12
C ILE A 186 -13.79 -18.16 -4.64
N GLU A 187 -14.81 -18.82 -5.16
CA GLU A 187 -14.72 -20.17 -5.74
C GLU A 187 -13.79 -20.18 -6.97
N ALA A 188 -13.81 -19.11 -7.79
CA ALA A 188 -12.92 -18.93 -8.94
C ALA A 188 -11.47 -18.61 -8.58
N GLY A 189 -11.19 -18.23 -7.33
CA GLY A 189 -9.82 -18.02 -6.86
C GLY A 189 -9.53 -16.63 -6.31
N ALA A 190 -10.52 -15.76 -6.09
CA ALA A 190 -10.31 -14.54 -5.33
C ALA A 190 -9.81 -14.86 -3.91
N LEU A 191 -8.82 -14.11 -3.43
CA LEU A 191 -8.23 -14.33 -2.11
C LEU A 191 -9.11 -13.81 -0.97
N GLY A 192 -10.06 -12.94 -1.27
CA GLY A 192 -10.94 -12.37 -0.26
C GLY A 192 -11.93 -11.38 -0.84
N PHE A 193 -12.53 -10.63 0.07
CA PHE A 193 -13.44 -9.54 -0.19
C PHE A 193 -12.97 -8.29 0.54
N SER A 194 -13.09 -7.11 -0.09
CA SER A 194 -12.72 -5.86 0.53
C SER A 194 -13.85 -4.83 0.54
N SER A 195 -13.84 -3.92 1.53
CA SER A 195 -14.87 -2.88 1.64
C SER A 195 -14.34 -1.59 2.25
N SER A 196 -14.97 -0.46 1.88
CA SER A 196 -14.68 0.85 2.42
C SER A 196 -15.88 1.49 3.11
N ARG A 197 -15.62 2.06 4.28
CA ARG A 197 -16.48 2.95 5.05
C ARG A 197 -15.74 4.24 5.40
N ALA A 198 -14.84 4.69 4.49
CA ALA A 198 -14.04 5.88 4.66
C ALA A 198 -14.65 7.08 3.91
N LEU A 199 -14.87 8.19 4.61
CA LEU A 199 -15.44 9.44 4.07
C LEU A 199 -14.56 10.07 2.98
N VAL A 200 -13.26 9.75 3.02
CA VAL A 200 -12.28 10.26 2.07
C VAL A 200 -12.34 9.57 0.72
N HIS A 201 -12.90 8.36 0.66
CA HIS A 201 -13.03 7.62 -0.58
C HIS A 201 -14.17 8.18 -1.42
N ARG A 202 -13.78 8.97 -2.42
CA ARG A 202 -14.69 9.64 -3.35
C ARG A 202 -14.18 9.51 -4.77
N SER A 203 -15.12 9.47 -5.72
CA SER A 203 -14.77 9.54 -7.14
C SER A 203 -14.13 10.90 -7.49
N SER A 204 -13.52 11.01 -8.66
CA SER A 204 -12.99 12.28 -9.20
C SER A 204 -14.08 13.37 -9.36
N LYS A 205 -15.35 12.97 -9.35
CA LYS A 205 -16.52 13.88 -9.32
C LYS A 205 -17.00 14.23 -7.91
N GLY A 206 -16.34 13.73 -6.86
CA GLY A 206 -16.69 13.98 -5.46
C GLY A 206 -17.80 13.09 -4.91
N GLU A 207 -18.33 12.11 -5.67
CA GLU A 207 -19.31 11.14 -5.19
C GLU A 207 -18.65 10.19 -4.18
N ALA A 208 -19.30 9.95 -3.04
CA ALA A 208 -18.80 9.01 -2.05
C ALA A 208 -18.83 7.56 -2.58
N VAL A 209 -17.87 6.74 -2.11
CA VAL A 209 -17.84 5.32 -2.45
C VAL A 209 -19.18 4.64 -2.16
N PRO A 210 -19.69 3.75 -3.04
CA PRO A 210 -21.00 3.12 -2.89
C PRO A 210 -21.23 2.37 -1.58
N SER A 211 -20.17 1.87 -0.95
CA SER A 211 -20.21 1.09 0.30
C SER A 211 -20.16 1.92 1.58
N LEU A 212 -20.06 3.27 1.51
CA LEU A 212 -19.78 4.14 2.65
C LEU A 212 -20.72 3.92 3.85
N ASP A 213 -22.01 3.90 3.61
CA ASP A 213 -23.07 3.88 4.64
C ASP A 213 -24.07 2.73 4.48
N VAL A 214 -23.62 1.63 3.84
CA VAL A 214 -24.45 0.43 3.70
C VAL A 214 -24.77 -0.22 5.05
N SER A 215 -25.94 -0.87 5.12
CA SER A 215 -26.40 -1.50 6.36
C SER A 215 -25.61 -2.76 6.72
N GLY A 216 -25.64 -3.14 8.00
CA GLY A 216 -25.07 -4.41 8.45
C GLY A 216 -25.67 -5.65 7.77
N ASP A 217 -26.92 -5.57 7.24
CA ASP A 217 -27.54 -6.66 6.49
C ASP A 217 -26.79 -7.01 5.20
N GLU A 218 -26.25 -5.98 4.51
CA GLU A 218 -25.46 -6.19 3.31
C GLU A 218 -24.14 -6.91 3.62
N TYR A 219 -23.45 -6.51 4.71
CA TYR A 219 -22.25 -7.22 5.18
C TYR A 219 -22.56 -8.65 5.61
N ARG A 220 -23.72 -8.89 6.24
CA ARG A 220 -24.17 -10.25 6.60
C ARG A 220 -24.44 -11.12 5.36
N ALA A 221 -25.07 -10.58 4.35
CA ALA A 221 -25.32 -11.31 3.10
C ALA A 221 -24.00 -11.69 2.40
N ILE A 222 -23.06 -10.76 2.32
CA ILE A 222 -21.72 -11.01 1.75
C ILE A 222 -20.93 -12.02 2.60
N ALA A 223 -20.97 -11.89 3.93
CA ALA A 223 -20.34 -12.83 4.86
C ALA A 223 -20.90 -14.26 4.72
N GLN A 224 -22.20 -14.39 4.41
CA GLN A 224 -22.82 -15.69 4.12
C GLN A 224 -22.22 -16.30 2.84
N GLY A 225 -22.03 -15.52 1.77
CA GLY A 225 -21.38 -15.99 0.55
C GLY A 225 -19.95 -16.49 0.78
N LEU A 226 -19.18 -15.79 1.64
CA LEU A 226 -17.84 -16.23 2.06
C LEU A 226 -17.88 -17.50 2.91
N ALA A 227 -18.86 -17.61 3.84
CA ALA A 227 -19.05 -18.81 4.65
C ALA A 227 -19.34 -20.04 3.79
N GLU A 228 -20.22 -19.89 2.79
CA GLU A 228 -20.58 -20.98 1.86
C GLU A 228 -19.39 -21.39 0.97
N ALA A 229 -18.56 -20.43 0.53
CA ALA A 229 -17.34 -20.72 -0.22
C ALA A 229 -16.26 -21.39 0.68
N GLY A 230 -16.31 -21.20 1.99
CA GLY A 230 -15.39 -21.79 2.97
C GLY A 230 -13.94 -21.31 2.85
N LYS A 231 -13.68 -20.23 2.10
CA LYS A 231 -12.36 -19.70 1.76
C LYS A 231 -12.35 -18.17 1.86
N GLY A 232 -11.16 -17.58 1.69
CA GLY A 232 -10.96 -16.14 1.56
C GLY A 232 -10.86 -15.42 2.89
N VAL A 233 -10.47 -14.15 2.80
CA VAL A 233 -10.35 -13.21 3.92
C VAL A 233 -11.26 -12.00 3.70
N ILE A 234 -11.48 -11.20 4.73
CA ILE A 234 -12.18 -9.91 4.64
C ILE A 234 -11.19 -8.81 4.97
N GLN A 235 -11.12 -7.79 4.11
CA GLN A 235 -10.36 -6.56 4.36
C GLN A 235 -11.32 -5.37 4.41
N MET A 236 -11.17 -4.48 5.39
CA MET A 236 -12.02 -3.30 5.51
C MET A 236 -11.20 -2.04 5.84
N ILE A 237 -11.73 -0.89 5.42
CA ILE A 237 -11.29 0.40 5.94
C ILE A 237 -12.50 1.15 6.50
N SER A 238 -12.34 1.82 7.64
CA SER A 238 -13.35 2.67 8.28
C SER A 238 -12.68 3.85 8.97
N ASP A 239 -13.38 5.00 8.97
CA ASP A 239 -12.99 6.15 9.80
C ASP A 239 -13.28 5.91 11.29
N PHE A 240 -14.03 4.86 11.63
CA PHE A 240 -14.50 4.59 12.99
C PHE A 240 -15.16 5.81 13.65
N ALA A 241 -15.91 6.62 12.89
CA ALA A 241 -16.59 7.81 13.41
C ALA A 241 -17.55 7.43 14.55
N ASP A 242 -18.34 6.36 14.35
CA ASP A 242 -19.06 5.62 15.38
C ASP A 242 -18.35 4.28 15.63
N LEU A 243 -17.43 4.26 16.58
CA LEU A 243 -16.59 3.09 16.87
C LEU A 243 -17.40 1.86 17.23
N GLU A 244 -18.50 2.01 17.99
CA GLU A 244 -19.31 0.86 18.41
C GLU A 244 -20.01 0.20 17.22
N SER A 245 -20.69 1.00 16.41
CA SER A 245 -21.44 0.52 15.25
C SER A 245 -20.51 -0.06 14.18
N GLU A 246 -19.42 0.63 13.86
CA GLU A 246 -18.46 0.21 12.84
C GLU A 246 -17.75 -1.09 13.22
N PHE A 247 -17.30 -1.20 14.49
CA PHE A 247 -16.64 -2.41 14.96
C PHE A 247 -17.63 -3.60 15.08
N ALA A 248 -18.90 -3.34 15.46
CA ALA A 248 -19.93 -4.37 15.49
C ALA A 248 -20.21 -4.99 14.11
N ILE A 249 -20.27 -4.16 13.05
CA ILE A 249 -20.41 -4.64 11.65
C ILE A 249 -19.26 -5.58 11.29
N MET A 250 -18.02 -5.20 11.59
CA MET A 250 -16.83 -6.02 11.31
C MET A 250 -16.86 -7.34 12.10
N LYS A 251 -17.20 -7.27 13.39
CA LYS A 251 -17.30 -8.44 14.27
C LYS A 251 -18.37 -9.41 13.80
N ASP A 252 -19.53 -8.90 13.38
CA ASP A 252 -20.63 -9.71 12.83
C ASP A 252 -20.21 -10.39 11.53
N ALA A 253 -19.55 -9.67 10.63
CA ALA A 253 -19.05 -10.23 9.36
C ALA A 253 -18.01 -11.35 9.61
N ALA A 254 -17.05 -11.13 10.51
CA ALA A 254 -16.05 -12.14 10.86
C ALA A 254 -16.70 -13.38 11.50
N LYS A 255 -17.67 -13.19 12.40
CA LYS A 255 -18.38 -14.27 13.09
C LYS A 255 -19.23 -15.10 12.12
N LEU A 256 -20.00 -14.44 11.25
CA LEU A 256 -20.90 -15.12 10.33
C LEU A 256 -20.13 -15.86 9.24
N SER A 257 -19.11 -15.24 8.68
CA SER A 257 -18.29 -15.86 7.62
C SER A 257 -17.39 -16.97 8.15
N GLY A 258 -17.01 -16.93 9.44
CA GLY A 258 -15.94 -17.77 10.00
C GLY A 258 -14.58 -17.53 9.35
N ARG A 259 -14.39 -16.37 8.68
CA ARG A 259 -13.19 -16.02 7.93
C ARG A 259 -12.36 -14.98 8.68
N PRO A 260 -11.02 -14.96 8.47
CA PRO A 260 -10.20 -13.90 8.98
C PRO A 260 -10.67 -12.55 8.46
N LEU A 261 -10.67 -11.54 9.34
CA LEU A 261 -10.97 -10.17 8.97
C LEU A 261 -9.81 -9.27 9.39
N SER A 262 -9.35 -8.44 8.47
CA SER A 262 -8.40 -7.39 8.76
C SER A 262 -8.96 -6.02 8.38
N PHE A 263 -8.49 -4.97 9.04
CA PHE A 263 -8.92 -3.61 8.74
C PHE A 263 -7.79 -2.61 8.97
N THR A 264 -7.82 -1.49 8.23
CA THR A 264 -6.84 -0.40 8.34
C THR A 264 -6.94 0.28 9.70
N LEU A 265 -5.81 0.41 10.41
CA LEU A 265 -5.70 1.10 11.68
C LEU A 265 -4.60 2.16 11.62
N LEU A 266 -4.99 3.39 11.92
CA LEU A 266 -4.11 4.56 11.91
C LEU A 266 -4.29 5.38 13.19
N GLU A 267 -3.22 6.04 13.64
CA GLU A 267 -3.33 7.18 14.54
C GLU A 267 -3.82 8.39 13.73
N GLN A 268 -5.00 8.90 14.06
CA GLN A 268 -5.65 9.98 13.32
C GLN A 268 -5.70 11.25 14.16
N GLY A 269 -5.33 12.41 13.59
CA GLY A 269 -5.28 13.69 14.31
C GLY A 269 -6.57 14.12 14.96
N GLN A 270 -7.72 13.70 14.41
CA GLN A 270 -9.02 14.00 15.01
C GLN A 270 -9.27 13.20 16.32
N TYR A 271 -8.68 11.99 16.41
CA TYR A 271 -8.82 11.07 17.54
C TYR A 271 -7.51 10.34 17.80
N PRO A 272 -6.50 11.03 18.36
CA PRO A 272 -5.12 10.50 18.39
C PRO A 272 -4.94 9.23 19.24
N ASP A 273 -5.82 8.96 20.20
CA ASP A 273 -5.75 7.77 21.06
C ASP A 273 -6.77 6.68 20.71
N ARG A 274 -7.66 6.90 19.74
CA ARG A 274 -8.73 5.93 19.36
C ARG A 274 -8.18 4.57 18.95
N TRP A 275 -7.01 4.53 18.32
CA TRP A 275 -6.35 3.29 17.93
C TRP A 275 -6.12 2.33 19.12
N ARG A 276 -5.90 2.87 20.33
CA ARG A 276 -5.73 2.04 21.55
C ARG A 276 -7.02 1.34 21.93
N ASP A 277 -8.15 2.02 21.82
CA ASP A 277 -9.46 1.43 22.14
C ASP A 277 -9.89 0.42 21.07
N ILE A 278 -9.50 0.66 19.80
CA ILE A 278 -9.70 -0.31 18.73
C ILE A 278 -8.88 -1.58 18.99
N LEU A 279 -7.60 -1.47 19.36
CA LEU A 279 -6.77 -2.65 19.69
C LEU A 279 -7.33 -3.46 20.86
N LYS A 280 -7.84 -2.82 21.93
CA LYS A 280 -8.52 -3.54 23.02
C LYS A 280 -9.73 -4.34 22.52
N ARG A 281 -10.47 -3.81 21.53
CA ARG A 281 -11.60 -4.53 20.93
C ARG A 281 -11.13 -5.69 20.06
N VAL A 282 -10.00 -5.54 19.36
CA VAL A 282 -9.35 -6.64 18.62
C VAL A 282 -8.93 -7.75 19.60
N GLU A 283 -8.31 -7.40 20.73
CA GLU A 283 -7.94 -8.37 21.78
C GLU A 283 -9.17 -9.12 22.31
N ALA A 284 -10.26 -8.41 22.58
CA ALA A 284 -11.52 -9.02 23.01
C ALA A 284 -12.13 -9.94 21.92
N ALA A 285 -12.10 -9.52 20.66
CA ALA A 285 -12.58 -10.35 19.55
C ALA A 285 -11.73 -11.62 19.38
N GLN A 286 -10.41 -11.54 19.55
CA GLN A 286 -9.52 -12.70 19.55
C GLN A 286 -9.81 -13.66 20.71
N ALA A 287 -10.08 -13.11 21.90
CA ALA A 287 -10.48 -13.91 23.05
C ALA A 287 -11.84 -14.63 22.83
N ASP A 288 -12.73 -14.03 22.04
CA ASP A 288 -13.99 -14.67 21.59
C ASP A 288 -13.77 -15.69 20.45
N GLY A 289 -12.52 -15.95 20.04
CA GLY A 289 -12.17 -16.91 18.99
C GLY A 289 -12.32 -16.37 17.55
N LEU A 290 -12.48 -15.05 17.37
CA LEU A 290 -12.56 -14.42 16.06
C LEU A 290 -11.18 -13.98 15.58
N ASN A 291 -10.77 -14.43 14.39
CA ASN A 291 -9.50 -14.00 13.80
C ASN A 291 -9.63 -12.60 13.17
N MET A 292 -9.63 -11.59 14.02
CA MET A 292 -9.66 -10.18 13.63
C MET A 292 -8.29 -9.53 13.85
N ARG A 293 -7.78 -8.78 12.88
CA ARG A 293 -6.47 -8.16 12.93
C ARG A 293 -6.52 -6.74 12.40
N ALA A 294 -5.62 -5.88 12.87
CA ALA A 294 -5.44 -4.54 12.33
C ALA A 294 -4.29 -4.50 11.32
N GLN A 295 -4.49 -3.91 10.15
CA GLN A 295 -3.41 -3.59 9.22
C GLN A 295 -2.84 -2.21 9.56
N VAL A 296 -1.52 -2.14 9.75
CA VAL A 296 -0.82 -0.93 10.17
C VAL A 296 0.35 -0.64 9.23
N SER A 297 0.65 0.63 9.01
CA SER A 297 1.83 1.04 8.26
C SER A 297 3.06 1.11 9.16
N CYS A 298 4.24 1.02 8.56
CA CYS A 298 5.50 1.08 9.30
C CYS A 298 6.04 2.52 9.47
N ARG A 299 5.38 3.51 8.86
CA ARG A 299 5.73 4.93 8.93
C ARG A 299 4.47 5.80 8.84
N PRO A 300 4.58 7.14 8.96
CA PRO A 300 3.45 8.00 8.71
C PRO A 300 2.89 7.79 7.30
N ILE A 301 1.57 7.80 7.16
CA ILE A 301 0.96 8.05 5.87
C ILE A 301 1.21 9.51 5.56
N GLY A 302 2.07 9.77 4.59
CA GLY A 302 2.59 11.10 4.35
C GLY A 302 2.43 11.56 2.92
N LEU A 303 2.05 12.83 2.78
CA LEU A 303 1.85 13.45 1.49
C LEU A 303 3.09 14.22 1.06
N MET A 304 3.44 14.14 -0.20
CA MET A 304 4.39 15.05 -0.82
C MET A 304 3.64 16.23 -1.43
N LEU A 305 4.12 17.43 -1.18
CA LEU A 305 3.58 18.68 -1.67
C LEU A 305 4.65 19.41 -2.48
N GLY A 306 4.25 20.01 -3.60
CA GLY A 306 5.19 20.74 -4.46
C GLY A 306 4.58 21.11 -5.81
N LEU A 307 5.36 21.73 -6.69
CA LEU A 307 4.88 22.11 -8.02
C LEU A 307 4.67 20.92 -8.97
N GLN A 308 5.32 19.79 -8.69
CA GLN A 308 5.19 18.57 -9.49
C GLN A 308 4.13 17.61 -8.97
N CYS A 309 3.67 17.81 -7.71
CA CYS A 309 2.68 16.96 -7.07
C CYS A 309 1.25 17.28 -7.52
N SER A 310 0.32 16.34 -7.35
CA SER A 310 -1.12 16.59 -7.45
C SER A 310 -1.59 17.59 -6.39
N MET A 311 -0.84 17.73 -5.30
CA MET A 311 -1.09 18.71 -4.24
C MET A 311 0.04 19.73 -4.13
N SER A 312 -0.32 21.00 -3.96
CA SER A 312 0.62 22.10 -3.71
C SER A 312 0.21 22.86 -2.44
N PRO A 313 1.17 23.42 -1.70
CA PRO A 313 0.87 24.27 -0.55
C PRO A 313 -0.03 25.46 -0.85
N PHE A 314 -0.08 25.91 -2.10
CA PHE A 314 -0.85 27.08 -2.54
C PHE A 314 -2.03 26.76 -3.47
N MET A 315 -2.44 25.49 -3.53
CA MET A 315 -3.50 25.01 -4.44
C MET A 315 -4.89 25.66 -4.20
N TYR A 316 -5.08 26.40 -3.13
CA TYR A 316 -6.31 27.14 -2.84
C TYR A 316 -6.29 28.59 -3.39
N ALA A 317 -5.11 29.10 -3.75
CA ALA A 317 -4.97 30.48 -4.21
C ALA A 317 -5.34 30.60 -5.69
N LYS A 318 -6.26 31.53 -6.03
CA LYS A 318 -6.70 31.71 -7.41
C LYS A 318 -5.55 32.02 -8.34
N ALA A 319 -4.64 32.92 -7.94
CA ALA A 319 -3.47 33.28 -8.73
C ALA A 319 -2.52 32.09 -8.98
N TYR A 320 -2.50 31.08 -8.10
CA TYR A 320 -1.77 29.84 -8.32
C TYR A 320 -2.51 28.91 -9.30
N LEU A 321 -3.83 28.75 -9.13
CA LEU A 321 -4.65 27.91 -10.01
C LEU A 321 -4.67 28.41 -11.45
N ASP A 322 -4.63 29.74 -11.65
CA ASP A 322 -4.55 30.35 -12.99
C ASP A 322 -3.27 29.93 -13.75
N LEU A 323 -2.23 29.45 -13.05
CA LEU A 323 -0.98 28.95 -13.62
C LEU A 323 -0.95 27.42 -13.85
N ALA A 324 -2.03 26.71 -13.50
CA ALA A 324 -2.05 25.23 -13.53
C ALA A 324 -1.87 24.65 -14.95
N HIS A 325 -2.22 25.42 -15.98
CA HIS A 325 -2.08 25.03 -17.39
C HIS A 325 -0.64 25.12 -17.94
N LEU A 326 0.26 25.79 -17.21
CA LEU A 326 1.66 25.97 -17.61
C LEU A 326 2.49 24.72 -17.28
N ASP A 327 3.49 24.46 -18.12
CA ASP A 327 4.53 23.49 -17.78
C ASP A 327 5.39 23.98 -16.58
N LEU A 328 6.21 23.09 -16.01
CA LEU A 328 6.96 23.43 -14.80
C LEU A 328 7.91 24.64 -14.99
N PRO A 329 8.73 24.72 -16.04
CA PRO A 329 9.60 25.90 -16.28
C PRO A 329 8.83 27.20 -16.39
N GLN A 330 7.75 27.24 -17.17
CA GLN A 330 6.90 28.41 -17.36
C GLN A 330 6.21 28.81 -16.05
N ARG A 331 5.71 27.82 -15.28
CA ARG A 331 5.10 28.04 -13.97
C ARG A 331 6.10 28.64 -12.97
N VAL A 332 7.31 28.12 -12.91
CA VAL A 332 8.38 28.66 -12.06
C VAL A 332 8.74 30.09 -12.45
N GLN A 333 8.84 30.39 -13.76
CA GLN A 333 9.09 31.74 -14.22
C GLN A 333 7.97 32.71 -13.81
N ALA A 334 6.70 32.32 -13.93
CA ALA A 334 5.56 33.12 -13.49
C ALA A 334 5.57 33.33 -11.97
N LEU A 335 5.81 32.27 -11.20
CA LEU A 335 5.86 32.32 -9.73
C LEU A 335 7.02 33.18 -9.20
N ARG A 336 8.11 33.38 -9.96
CA ARG A 336 9.20 34.29 -9.58
C ARG A 336 8.85 35.78 -9.73
N GLN A 337 7.71 36.11 -10.33
CA GLN A 337 7.26 37.51 -10.44
C GLN A 337 6.72 38.03 -9.10
N ALA A 338 7.19 39.20 -8.67
CA ALA A 338 6.80 39.77 -7.38
C ALA A 338 5.29 40.02 -7.25
N SER A 339 4.62 40.40 -8.35
CA SER A 339 3.16 40.61 -8.38
C SER A 339 2.39 39.31 -8.18
N VAL A 340 2.85 38.20 -8.78
CA VAL A 340 2.25 36.87 -8.62
C VAL A 340 2.45 36.35 -7.20
N LYS A 341 3.68 36.47 -6.66
CA LYS A 341 3.98 36.13 -5.25
C LYS A 341 3.05 36.90 -4.31
N ALA A 342 2.94 38.22 -4.47
CA ALA A 342 2.09 39.05 -3.62
C ALA A 342 0.61 38.65 -3.70
N ALA A 343 0.09 38.34 -4.90
CA ALA A 343 -1.29 37.90 -5.09
C ALA A 343 -1.56 36.55 -4.40
N ILE A 344 -0.64 35.57 -4.53
CA ILE A 344 -0.80 34.25 -3.89
C ILE A 344 -0.70 34.36 -2.36
N LEU A 345 0.21 35.16 -1.85
CA LEU A 345 0.37 35.34 -0.39
C LEU A 345 -0.77 36.16 0.23
N ALA A 346 -1.41 37.04 -0.53
CA ALA A 346 -2.58 37.80 -0.07
C ALA A 346 -3.87 36.96 -0.02
N ASP A 347 -3.96 35.90 -0.82
CA ASP A 347 -5.15 35.04 -0.87
C ASP A 347 -5.28 34.22 0.40
N GLN A 348 -6.48 34.08 0.91
CA GLN A 348 -6.78 33.34 2.12
C GLN A 348 -7.60 32.08 1.79
N PRO A 349 -7.32 30.92 2.42
CA PRO A 349 -8.12 29.73 2.24
C PRO A 349 -9.58 29.97 2.62
N LYS A 350 -10.52 29.42 1.84
CA LYS A 350 -11.96 29.52 2.15
C LYS A 350 -12.37 28.48 3.21
N PRO A 351 -13.35 28.77 4.09
CA PRO A 351 -13.81 27.84 5.13
C PRO A 351 -14.25 26.47 4.61
N GLU A 352 -14.87 26.40 3.42
CA GLU A 352 -15.36 25.16 2.84
C GLU A 352 -14.22 24.17 2.49
N THR A 353 -12.99 24.65 2.45
CA THR A 353 -11.80 23.85 2.16
C THR A 353 -10.96 23.57 3.42
N LEU A 354 -11.57 23.57 4.62
CA LEU A 354 -10.89 23.45 5.92
C LEU A 354 -9.92 22.24 5.99
N ARG A 355 -10.25 21.11 5.37
CA ARG A 355 -9.35 19.96 5.29
C ARG A 355 -8.10 20.29 4.45
N LEU A 356 -8.27 20.86 3.27
CA LEU A 356 -7.18 21.34 2.43
C LEU A 356 -6.40 22.47 3.11
N GLN A 357 -7.09 23.33 3.89
CA GLN A 357 -6.44 24.39 4.67
C GLN A 357 -5.49 23.82 5.73
N ARG A 358 -5.89 22.76 6.45
CA ARG A 358 -4.98 22.08 7.39
C ARG A 358 -3.74 21.56 6.67
N LEU A 359 -3.92 20.94 5.52
CA LEU A 359 -2.83 20.42 4.70
C LEU A 359 -1.92 21.52 4.15
N THR A 360 -2.42 22.74 3.94
CA THR A 360 -1.69 23.84 3.32
C THR A 360 -1.16 24.88 4.30
N LEU A 361 -1.71 24.97 5.52
CA LEU A 361 -1.35 25.99 6.51
C LEU A 361 -0.71 25.45 7.79
N ALA A 362 -0.69 24.15 8.03
CA ALA A 362 -0.02 23.58 9.20
C ALA A 362 1.50 23.54 8.99
N HIS A 363 2.13 24.72 8.94
CA HIS A 363 3.56 24.85 8.64
C HIS A 363 4.48 24.20 9.66
N ASP A 364 4.00 23.90 10.84
CA ASP A 364 4.64 23.09 11.87
C ASP A 364 4.67 21.59 11.54
N ARG A 365 3.90 21.16 10.53
CA ARG A 365 3.84 19.79 10.01
C ARG A 365 4.36 19.64 8.58
N HIS A 366 4.88 20.69 7.97
CA HIS A 366 5.53 20.62 6.67
C HIS A 366 7.03 20.53 6.85
N PHE A 367 7.65 19.53 6.25
CA PHE A 367 9.09 19.28 6.33
C PHE A 367 9.69 19.32 4.94
N PRO A 368 10.66 20.21 4.66
CA PRO A 368 11.36 20.20 3.38
C PRO A 368 12.08 18.86 3.17
N LEU A 369 11.89 18.24 2.02
CA LEU A 369 12.65 17.05 1.65
C LEU A 369 14.04 17.47 1.13
N HIS A 370 15.09 16.78 1.57
CA HIS A 370 16.47 16.95 1.16
C HIS A 370 17.19 15.59 1.18
N ASP A 371 18.39 15.47 0.65
CA ASP A 371 19.09 14.20 0.45
C ASP A 371 19.29 13.36 1.72
N GLN A 372 19.22 13.96 2.89
CA GLN A 372 19.30 13.28 4.18
C GLN A 372 17.99 13.30 4.95
N PHE A 373 16.86 13.41 4.26
CA PHE A 373 15.55 13.45 4.92
C PHE A 373 15.23 12.14 5.64
N THR A 374 14.39 12.24 6.67
CA THR A 374 13.80 11.10 7.37
C THR A 374 12.28 11.18 7.35
N TYR A 375 11.61 10.03 7.36
CA TYR A 375 10.16 9.97 7.57
C TYR A 375 9.74 10.11 9.05
N GLU A 376 10.71 10.30 9.95
CA GLU A 376 10.52 10.70 11.35
C GLU A 376 11.24 12.04 11.63
N PRO A 377 10.91 13.15 10.90
CA PRO A 377 11.61 14.42 11.04
C PRO A 377 11.39 15.02 12.43
N ALA A 378 12.40 15.74 12.95
CA ALA A 378 12.25 16.42 14.22
C ALA A 378 11.40 17.70 14.08
N PRO A 379 10.65 18.12 15.11
CA PRO A 379 9.81 19.33 15.03
C PRO A 379 10.56 20.62 14.64
N ASN A 380 11.86 20.71 14.97
CA ASN A 380 12.71 21.84 14.59
C ASN A 380 13.13 21.86 13.11
N GLU A 381 12.81 20.81 12.35
CA GLU A 381 13.03 20.73 10.90
C GLU A 381 11.80 21.17 10.11
N SER A 382 10.70 21.53 10.80
CA SER A 382 9.48 22.01 10.15
C SER A 382 9.66 23.38 9.50
N VAL A 383 8.84 23.66 8.48
CA VAL A 383 8.79 24.98 7.81
C VAL A 383 8.59 26.12 8.84
N ALA A 384 7.70 25.92 9.82
CA ALA A 384 7.49 26.92 10.86
C ALA A 384 8.74 27.18 11.70
N ALA A 385 9.48 26.13 12.08
CA ALA A 385 10.70 26.27 12.86
C ALA A 385 11.83 26.93 12.05
N LEU A 386 12.00 26.52 10.80
CA LEU A 386 13.00 27.07 9.89
C LEU A 386 12.73 28.53 9.57
N ALA A 387 11.49 28.89 9.25
CA ALA A 387 11.09 30.27 9.01
C ALA A 387 11.32 31.16 10.24
N LYS A 388 11.00 30.66 11.44
CA LYS A 388 11.24 31.37 12.70
C LYS A 388 12.74 31.61 12.93
N ALA A 389 13.59 30.66 12.62
CA ALA A 389 15.04 30.80 12.74
C ALA A 389 15.60 31.89 11.80
N GLU A 390 14.98 32.10 10.65
CA GLU A 390 15.32 33.15 9.68
C GLU A 390 14.57 34.49 9.95
N GLY A 391 13.68 34.57 10.93
CA GLY A 391 12.88 35.76 11.21
C GLY A 391 11.84 36.07 10.12
N ARG A 392 11.35 35.05 9.42
CA ARG A 392 10.46 35.17 8.26
C ARG A 392 9.05 34.65 8.55
N ASP A 393 8.09 35.11 7.78
CA ASP A 393 6.76 34.52 7.75
C ASP A 393 6.83 33.08 7.17
N PRO A 394 6.23 32.06 7.83
CA PRO A 394 6.33 30.66 7.38
C PRO A 394 5.75 30.42 5.98
N ARG A 395 4.73 31.14 5.60
CA ARG A 395 4.05 31.01 4.30
C ARG A 395 4.91 31.60 3.19
N GLU A 396 5.55 32.75 3.47
CA GLU A 396 6.51 33.34 2.54
C GLU A 396 7.77 32.46 2.41
N PHE A 397 8.29 31.95 3.53
CA PHE A 397 9.41 31.00 3.53
C PHE A 397 9.09 29.78 2.65
N MET A 398 7.93 29.15 2.85
CA MET A 398 7.49 27.98 2.09
C MET A 398 7.38 28.27 0.60
N TYR A 399 6.85 29.46 0.24
CA TYR A 399 6.76 29.90 -1.14
C TYR A 399 8.14 29.95 -1.82
N ASP A 400 9.09 30.66 -1.22
CA ASP A 400 10.43 30.80 -1.77
C ASP A 400 11.20 29.47 -1.78
N TYR A 401 10.99 28.64 -0.76
CA TYR A 401 11.62 27.33 -0.68
C TYR A 401 11.11 26.38 -1.77
N MET A 402 9.82 26.40 -2.09
CA MET A 402 9.20 25.60 -3.16
C MET A 402 9.79 25.87 -4.54
N LEU A 403 10.34 27.08 -4.78
CA LEU A 403 10.96 27.46 -6.06
C LEU A 403 12.42 27.01 -6.20
N ARG A 404 13.00 26.38 -5.18
CA ARG A 404 14.35 25.81 -5.24
C ARG A 404 14.39 24.65 -6.24
N HIS A 405 15.59 24.31 -6.71
CA HIS A 405 15.83 23.23 -7.67
C HIS A 405 14.92 23.32 -8.91
N GLU A 406 14.75 24.53 -9.45
CA GLU A 406 13.87 24.81 -10.59
C GLU A 406 12.42 24.33 -10.36
N GLY A 407 11.92 24.53 -9.12
CA GLY A 407 10.56 24.16 -8.72
C GLY A 407 10.36 22.67 -8.44
N LYS A 408 11.43 21.89 -8.36
CA LYS A 408 11.37 20.45 -8.01
C LYS A 408 11.43 20.19 -6.51
N GLN A 409 11.54 21.23 -5.69
CA GLN A 409 11.54 21.07 -4.25
C GLN A 409 10.25 20.47 -3.75
N LEU A 410 10.37 19.42 -2.94
CA LEU A 410 9.25 18.74 -2.29
C LEU A 410 9.21 19.06 -0.80
N PHE A 411 8.00 19.03 -0.25
CA PHE A 411 7.74 19.01 1.18
C PHE A 411 7.04 17.71 1.55
N TYR A 412 7.38 17.18 2.70
CA TYR A 412 6.72 16.05 3.31
C TYR A 412 5.73 16.54 4.37
N PHE A 413 4.51 16.01 4.34
CA PHE A 413 3.47 16.28 5.31
C PHE A 413 2.96 14.95 5.90
N PRO A 414 3.35 14.56 7.12
CA PRO A 414 2.84 13.37 7.80
C PRO A 414 1.37 13.58 8.17
N LEU A 415 0.47 12.98 7.41
CA LEU A 415 -0.99 13.13 7.57
C LEU A 415 -1.51 12.33 8.76
N HIS A 416 -1.11 11.07 8.88
CA HIS A 416 -1.47 10.12 9.93
C HIS A 416 -0.23 9.48 10.54
N ASN A 417 -0.38 8.90 11.74
CA ASN A 417 0.71 8.19 12.43
C ASN A 417 1.90 9.07 12.85
N TYR A 418 1.64 10.35 13.09
CA TYR A 418 2.66 11.32 13.51
C TYR A 418 2.08 12.45 14.38
N GLU A 419 1.03 12.19 15.15
CA GLU A 419 0.31 13.23 15.87
C GLU A 419 1.13 13.81 17.03
N HIS A 420 2.00 13.01 17.62
CA HIS A 420 2.88 13.40 18.72
C HIS A 420 4.29 13.83 18.23
N GLY A 421 4.51 13.92 16.92
CA GLY A 421 5.80 14.31 16.34
C GLY A 421 6.89 13.24 16.47
N ASP A 422 6.51 11.96 16.67
CA ASP A 422 7.37 10.79 16.68
C ASP A 422 6.61 9.54 16.18
N LEU A 423 7.29 8.39 16.16
CA LEU A 423 6.72 7.11 15.70
C LEU A 423 6.44 6.11 16.84
N GLU A 424 6.26 6.54 18.09
CA GLU A 424 6.02 5.61 19.19
C GLU A 424 4.63 4.94 19.11
N SER A 425 3.61 5.63 18.58
CA SER A 425 2.31 5.02 18.27
C SER A 425 2.44 3.93 17.20
N VAL A 426 3.18 4.21 16.12
CA VAL A 426 3.48 3.24 15.05
C VAL A 426 4.24 2.04 15.61
N ARG A 427 5.29 2.26 16.41
CA ARG A 427 6.04 1.17 17.06
C ARG A 427 5.11 0.29 17.88
N THR A 428 4.23 0.90 18.67
CA THR A 428 3.29 0.15 19.53
C THR A 428 2.31 -0.68 18.70
N MET A 429 1.75 -0.11 17.63
CA MET A 429 0.87 -0.84 16.72
C MET A 429 1.61 -1.97 15.99
N MET A 430 2.80 -1.72 15.44
CA MET A 430 3.59 -2.73 14.70
C MET A 430 4.01 -3.92 15.56
N THR A 431 4.27 -3.69 16.85
CA THR A 431 4.69 -4.77 17.79
C THR A 431 3.52 -5.46 18.49
N HIS A 432 2.29 -5.05 18.19
CA HIS A 432 1.10 -5.67 18.77
C HIS A 432 0.82 -7.03 18.09
N PRO A 433 0.55 -8.12 18.85
CA PRO A 433 0.46 -9.48 18.29
C PRO A 433 -0.67 -9.68 17.27
N PHE A 434 -1.68 -8.81 17.28
CA PHE A 434 -2.83 -8.86 16.38
C PHE A 434 -2.80 -7.78 15.30
N CYS A 435 -1.62 -7.18 15.05
CA CYS A 435 -1.41 -6.29 13.93
C CYS A 435 -0.65 -6.99 12.79
N LEU A 436 -0.92 -6.55 11.57
CA LEU A 436 -0.28 -6.96 10.31
C LEU A 436 0.39 -5.75 9.69
N LEU A 437 1.55 -5.92 9.09
CA LEU A 437 2.17 -4.88 8.27
C LEU A 437 1.50 -4.84 6.90
N GLY A 438 0.98 -3.69 6.53
CA GLY A 438 0.30 -3.48 5.26
C GLY A 438 0.33 -2.00 4.88
N LEU A 439 -0.60 -1.58 4.03
CA LEU A 439 -0.73 -0.18 3.58
C LEU A 439 0.49 0.29 2.78
N GLY A 440 1.10 -0.63 2.00
CA GLY A 440 2.15 -0.29 1.04
C GLY A 440 1.59 0.45 -0.17
N ASP A 441 0.28 0.34 -0.42
CA ASP A 441 -0.50 1.06 -1.42
C ASP A 441 0.18 1.11 -2.81
N GLY A 442 0.91 0.04 -3.17
CA GLY A 442 1.54 -0.07 -4.49
C GLY A 442 0.49 0.06 -5.60
N GLY A 443 0.79 0.91 -6.59
CA GLY A 443 -0.14 1.20 -7.69
C GLY A 443 -1.05 2.40 -7.46
N ALA A 444 -1.16 2.91 -6.22
CA ALA A 444 -2.01 4.04 -5.86
C ALA A 444 -1.23 5.34 -5.61
N HIS A 445 -1.98 6.42 -5.42
CA HIS A 445 -1.52 7.72 -4.93
C HIS A 445 -0.36 8.32 -5.74
N ASN A 446 -0.41 8.13 -7.05
CA ASN A 446 0.66 8.40 -8.00
C ASN A 446 1.20 9.84 -7.95
N GLY A 447 0.38 10.81 -7.56
CA GLY A 447 0.72 12.21 -7.60
C GLY A 447 1.35 12.78 -6.32
N TYR A 448 1.35 12.02 -5.20
CA TYR A 448 1.77 12.60 -3.91
C TYR A 448 2.21 11.61 -2.80
N ILE A 449 2.22 10.29 -3.04
CA ILE A 449 2.67 9.28 -2.06
C ILE A 449 3.67 8.31 -2.70
N CYS A 450 4.60 7.75 -1.90
CA CYS A 450 5.57 6.72 -2.30
C CYS A 450 5.61 5.57 -1.29
N ASP A 451 4.45 5.09 -0.81
CA ASP A 451 4.37 4.12 0.29
C ASP A 451 4.77 2.70 -0.12
N SER A 452 4.83 2.37 -1.42
CA SER A 452 5.43 1.12 -1.93
C SER A 452 6.87 0.88 -1.43
N SER A 453 7.54 1.93 -0.93
CA SER A 453 8.89 1.86 -0.33
C SER A 453 8.89 1.38 1.14
N PHE A 454 7.73 1.07 1.72
CA PHE A 454 7.58 0.62 3.10
C PHE A 454 8.50 -0.54 3.50
N PRO A 455 8.67 -1.62 2.71
CA PRO A 455 9.53 -2.73 3.12
C PRO A 455 10.98 -2.31 3.34
N THR A 456 11.52 -1.43 2.50
CA THR A 456 12.87 -0.92 2.67
C THR A 456 12.97 0.00 3.89
N PHE A 457 12.02 0.94 4.06
CA PHE A 457 11.96 1.79 5.25
C PHE A 457 11.83 0.96 6.54
N LEU A 458 10.98 -0.06 6.53
CA LEU A 458 10.74 -0.93 7.67
C LEU A 458 12.04 -1.45 8.27
N ILE A 459 12.88 -2.07 7.45
CA ILE A 459 14.10 -2.71 7.96
C ILE A 459 15.25 -1.72 8.17
N THR A 460 15.37 -0.68 7.34
CA THR A 460 16.44 0.32 7.53
C THR A 460 16.18 1.20 8.74
N HIS A 461 15.02 1.83 8.81
CA HIS A 461 14.70 2.75 9.89
C HIS A 461 14.60 2.02 11.24
N TRP A 462 13.72 1.01 11.32
CA TRP A 462 13.40 0.39 12.61
C TRP A 462 14.52 -0.48 13.17
N ALA A 463 15.33 -1.15 12.33
CA ALA A 463 16.40 -2.01 12.84
C ALA A 463 17.75 -1.29 12.92
N ARG A 464 18.03 -0.27 12.08
CA ARG A 464 19.34 0.35 11.96
C ARG A 464 19.37 1.84 12.27
N ASP A 465 18.53 2.65 11.60
CA ASP A 465 18.77 4.08 11.48
C ASP A 465 18.00 4.93 12.49
N ARG A 466 16.96 4.39 13.13
CA ARG A 466 16.13 5.12 14.09
C ARG A 466 16.95 5.69 15.24
N GLN A 467 16.82 7.01 15.46
CA GLN A 467 17.51 7.73 16.53
C GLN A 467 16.55 8.26 17.61
N ARG A 468 15.27 8.48 17.26
CA ARG A 468 14.27 9.13 18.11
C ARG A 468 13.36 8.11 18.82
N GLY A 469 13.93 7.02 19.36
CA GLY A 469 13.20 5.99 20.07
C GLY A 469 13.85 4.62 19.98
N LYS A 470 13.15 3.57 20.44
CA LYS A 470 13.67 2.21 20.44
C LYS A 470 13.69 1.64 19.02
N ARG A 471 14.77 0.97 18.65
CA ARG A 471 14.85 0.11 17.48
C ARG A 471 14.16 -1.23 17.73
N LEU A 472 13.86 -1.94 16.65
CA LEU A 472 13.28 -3.28 16.68
C LEU A 472 14.29 -4.30 16.12
N ARG A 473 14.13 -5.56 16.47
CA ARG A 473 14.98 -6.63 15.92
C ARG A 473 14.65 -6.85 14.46
N LEU A 474 15.68 -6.97 13.64
CA LEU A 474 15.53 -7.18 12.21
C LEU A 474 14.74 -8.46 11.90
N GLU A 475 15.00 -9.54 12.66
CA GLU A 475 14.32 -10.83 12.50
C GLU A 475 12.82 -10.75 12.75
N ASP A 476 12.39 -9.92 13.71
CA ASP A 476 10.96 -9.73 14.01
C ASP A 476 10.26 -8.94 12.91
N LEU A 477 10.95 -7.94 12.34
CA LEU A 477 10.44 -7.15 11.21
C LEU A 477 10.32 -8.00 9.94
N VAL A 478 11.33 -8.83 9.66
CA VAL A 478 11.30 -9.77 8.53
C VAL A 478 10.14 -10.74 8.69
N LYS A 479 9.97 -11.35 9.86
CA LYS A 479 8.83 -12.23 10.15
C LYS A 479 7.49 -11.53 9.91
N ALA A 480 7.34 -10.30 10.37
CA ALA A 480 6.09 -9.56 10.25
C ALA A 480 5.74 -9.28 8.77
N GLN A 481 6.71 -8.84 7.95
CA GLN A 481 6.51 -8.51 6.54
C GLN A 481 6.48 -9.73 5.61
N THR A 482 6.79 -10.93 6.10
CA THR A 482 6.84 -12.16 5.30
C THR A 482 5.85 -13.20 5.81
N TYR A 483 6.26 -14.04 6.76
CA TYR A 483 5.48 -15.17 7.27
C TYR A 483 4.13 -14.74 7.87
N THR A 484 4.14 -13.72 8.72
CA THR A 484 2.91 -13.26 9.39
C THR A 484 1.87 -12.78 8.36
N ASN A 485 2.30 -12.02 7.36
CA ASN A 485 1.44 -11.54 6.29
C ASN A 485 0.95 -12.69 5.39
N ALA A 486 1.85 -13.60 4.99
CA ALA A 486 1.49 -14.75 4.15
C ALA A 486 0.39 -15.60 4.81
N VAL A 487 0.59 -15.98 6.08
CA VAL A 487 -0.39 -16.77 6.84
C VAL A 487 -1.72 -16.03 7.02
N ALA A 488 -1.68 -14.70 7.22
CA ALA A 488 -2.90 -13.92 7.43
C ALA A 488 -3.85 -13.93 6.23
N ILE A 489 -3.33 -14.14 5.03
CA ILE A 489 -4.10 -14.24 3.79
C ILE A 489 -4.20 -15.66 3.23
N GLY A 490 -3.76 -16.65 4.03
CA GLY A 490 -3.89 -18.07 3.72
C GLY A 490 -2.86 -18.61 2.72
N LEU A 491 -1.67 -18.01 2.63
CA LEU A 491 -0.54 -18.49 1.84
C LEU A 491 0.47 -19.19 2.76
N ASP A 492 0.50 -20.50 2.75
CA ASP A 492 1.35 -21.34 3.63
C ASP A 492 2.63 -21.86 2.95
N ASP A 493 2.82 -21.56 1.67
CA ASP A 493 3.95 -22.00 0.85
C ASP A 493 5.15 -21.03 0.83
N ARG A 494 5.03 -19.87 1.46
CA ARG A 494 5.99 -18.75 1.39
C ARG A 494 6.21 -18.02 2.72
N GLY A 495 7.13 -17.04 2.71
CA GLY A 495 7.41 -16.18 3.87
C GLY A 495 8.40 -16.80 4.85
N VAL A 496 8.88 -18.02 4.61
CA VAL A 496 9.90 -18.71 5.41
C VAL A 496 10.94 -19.34 4.51
N ILE A 497 12.23 -19.27 4.87
CA ILE A 497 13.30 -20.01 4.22
C ILE A 497 13.41 -21.37 4.91
N ALA A 498 12.81 -22.41 4.32
CA ALA A 498 12.84 -23.77 4.81
C ALA A 498 12.73 -24.76 3.65
N PRO A 499 13.29 -25.98 3.77
CA PRO A 499 13.15 -27.01 2.75
C PRO A 499 11.69 -27.29 2.38
N GLY A 500 11.37 -27.29 1.10
CA GLY A 500 10.01 -27.45 0.56
C GLY A 500 9.22 -26.16 0.36
N MET A 501 9.65 -25.05 0.95
CA MET A 501 9.03 -23.74 0.78
C MET A 501 9.43 -23.14 -0.58
N LYS A 502 8.56 -22.28 -1.09
CA LYS A 502 8.77 -21.51 -2.31
C LYS A 502 10.03 -20.64 -2.18
N ALA A 503 10.86 -20.63 -3.21
CA ALA A 503 12.08 -19.86 -3.21
C ALA A 503 11.81 -18.40 -3.67
N ASP A 504 11.07 -17.67 -2.84
CA ASP A 504 10.89 -16.23 -2.91
C ASP A 504 11.86 -15.61 -1.89
N LEU A 505 12.96 -15.00 -2.35
CA LEU A 505 14.09 -14.62 -1.52
C LEU A 505 14.63 -13.24 -1.89
N ASN A 506 15.19 -12.54 -0.91
CA ASN A 506 15.94 -11.30 -1.07
C ASN A 506 17.37 -11.49 -0.49
N LEU A 507 18.39 -11.25 -1.31
CA LEU A 507 19.77 -11.08 -0.84
C LEU A 507 20.06 -9.60 -0.70
N VAL A 508 20.39 -9.16 0.52
CA VAL A 508 20.44 -7.74 0.88
C VAL A 508 21.80 -7.39 1.48
N ASP A 509 22.45 -6.38 0.90
CA ASP A 509 23.55 -5.66 1.53
C ASP A 509 22.95 -4.64 2.50
N PHE A 510 22.77 -5.04 3.77
CA PHE A 510 22.07 -4.24 4.76
C PHE A 510 22.77 -2.93 5.10
N ASP A 511 24.08 -2.86 4.99
CA ASP A 511 24.85 -1.64 5.27
C ASP A 511 24.65 -0.60 4.15
N ARG A 512 24.50 -1.06 2.90
CA ARG A 512 24.20 -0.22 1.74
C ARG A 512 22.71 0.06 1.54
N LEU A 513 21.86 -0.72 2.18
CA LEU A 513 20.40 -0.62 1.97
C LEU A 513 19.90 0.76 2.38
N ARG A 514 19.29 1.47 1.43
CA ARG A 514 18.71 2.80 1.66
C ARG A 514 17.63 3.13 0.65
N LEU A 515 16.81 4.11 1.00
CA LEU A 515 15.90 4.78 0.07
C LEU A 515 16.59 5.95 -0.61
N THR A 516 16.28 6.17 -1.88
CA THR A 516 16.65 7.41 -2.58
C THR A 516 15.59 8.50 -2.35
N MET A 517 15.85 9.72 -2.82
CA MET A 517 14.82 10.76 -2.86
C MET A 517 13.67 10.34 -3.77
N PRO A 518 12.40 10.67 -3.42
CA PRO A 518 11.30 10.54 -4.36
C PRO A 518 11.53 11.36 -5.62
N GLU A 519 11.20 10.78 -6.78
CA GLU A 519 11.33 11.43 -8.07
C GLU A 519 10.04 11.29 -8.90
N GLN A 520 9.73 12.29 -9.71
CA GLN A 520 8.64 12.20 -10.68
C GLN A 520 9.15 11.55 -11.97
N VAL A 521 8.45 10.52 -12.42
CA VAL A 521 8.70 9.83 -13.70
C VAL A 521 7.46 9.88 -14.59
N CYS A 522 7.64 9.67 -15.91
CA CYS A 522 6.58 9.68 -16.91
C CYS A 522 6.54 8.31 -17.59
N ASP A 523 6.19 7.27 -16.87
CA ASP A 523 6.26 5.87 -17.28
C ASP A 523 4.90 5.13 -17.27
N LEU A 524 3.82 5.86 -16.96
CA LEU A 524 2.47 5.33 -17.06
C LEU A 524 1.92 5.43 -18.51
N PRO A 525 0.89 4.62 -18.86
CA PRO A 525 0.21 4.72 -20.16
C PRO A 525 -0.10 6.16 -20.56
N GLY A 526 0.02 6.47 -21.87
CA GLY A 526 -0.19 7.83 -22.38
C GLY A 526 0.82 8.86 -21.88
N GLY A 527 1.96 8.46 -21.31
CA GLY A 527 2.95 9.37 -20.72
C GLY A 527 2.51 9.95 -19.37
N GLY A 528 1.59 9.28 -18.68
CA GLY A 528 1.14 9.68 -17.36
C GLY A 528 2.29 9.74 -16.35
N ARG A 529 2.15 10.66 -15.38
CA ARG A 529 3.18 10.94 -14.38
C ARG A 529 2.87 10.27 -13.08
N ARG A 530 3.92 9.82 -12.38
CA ARG A 530 3.83 9.38 -10.99
C ARG A 530 5.10 9.71 -10.22
N PHE A 531 4.99 9.70 -8.89
CA PHE A 531 6.14 9.69 -8.02
C PHE A 531 6.55 8.25 -7.73
N VAL A 532 7.85 8.02 -7.74
CA VAL A 532 8.46 6.76 -7.36
C VAL A 532 9.60 7.03 -6.38
N GLN A 533 9.90 6.06 -5.55
CA GLN A 533 11.07 6.07 -4.69
C GLN A 533 11.84 4.78 -4.94
N ARG A 534 13.12 4.87 -5.21
CA ARG A 534 13.98 3.72 -5.45
C ARG A 534 14.69 3.30 -4.18
N SER A 535 15.26 2.11 -4.21
CA SER A 535 16.16 1.61 -3.16
C SER A 535 17.50 1.19 -3.77
N GLU A 536 18.53 1.17 -2.92
CA GLU A 536 19.84 0.58 -3.18
C GLU A 536 20.11 -0.47 -2.11
N GLY A 537 20.82 -1.55 -2.46
CA GLY A 537 21.23 -2.58 -1.51
C GLY A 537 20.45 -3.90 -1.59
N TYR A 538 19.49 -4.03 -2.52
CA TYR A 538 18.97 -5.36 -2.93
C TYR A 538 19.88 -5.89 -4.02
N ASP A 539 20.72 -6.87 -3.69
CA ASP A 539 21.62 -7.46 -4.68
C ASP A 539 20.87 -8.43 -5.59
N TYR A 540 20.02 -9.28 -5.02
CA TYR A 540 19.18 -10.23 -5.76
C TYR A 540 17.79 -10.33 -5.14
N THR A 541 16.77 -10.43 -5.99
CA THR A 541 15.42 -10.86 -5.61
C THR A 541 15.01 -12.05 -6.48
N TRP A 542 14.72 -13.18 -5.84
CA TRP A 542 14.16 -14.36 -6.48
C TRP A 542 12.65 -14.41 -6.26
N VAL A 543 11.95 -14.74 -7.32
CA VAL A 543 10.53 -15.10 -7.29
C VAL A 543 10.40 -16.49 -7.93
N ASN A 544 9.74 -17.40 -7.27
CA ASN A 544 9.64 -18.79 -7.76
C ASN A 544 11.02 -19.42 -8.11
N GLY A 545 12.07 -19.09 -7.36
CA GLY A 545 13.40 -19.63 -7.61
C GLY A 545 14.13 -19.06 -8.84
N VAL A 546 13.57 -18.07 -9.51
CA VAL A 546 14.16 -17.36 -10.65
C VAL A 546 14.53 -15.94 -10.21
N VAL A 547 15.70 -15.46 -10.64
CA VAL A 547 16.13 -14.08 -10.36
C VAL A 547 15.29 -13.11 -11.16
N ALA A 548 14.37 -12.41 -10.52
CA ALA A 548 13.53 -11.38 -11.13
C ALA A 548 14.22 -10.00 -11.15
N TYR A 549 15.04 -9.71 -10.11
CA TYR A 549 15.82 -8.47 -10.02
C TYR A 549 17.26 -8.77 -9.59
N GLU A 550 18.22 -8.06 -10.18
CA GLU A 550 19.63 -8.06 -9.86
C GLU A 550 20.09 -6.61 -9.71
N GLU A 551 20.69 -6.25 -8.56
CA GLU A 551 21.08 -4.89 -8.19
C GLU A 551 19.96 -3.84 -8.38
N GLY A 552 18.73 -4.22 -8.01
CA GLY A 552 17.53 -3.38 -8.16
C GLY A 552 17.02 -3.20 -9.59
N GLN A 553 17.66 -3.87 -10.57
CA GLN A 553 17.23 -3.84 -11.97
C GLN A 553 16.50 -5.13 -12.36
N ALA A 554 15.40 -4.99 -13.10
CA ALA A 554 14.67 -6.14 -13.63
C ALA A 554 15.54 -6.93 -14.62
N THR A 555 15.55 -8.26 -14.49
CA THR A 555 16.31 -9.16 -15.38
C THR A 555 15.63 -9.44 -16.71
N GLY A 556 14.34 -9.14 -16.82
CA GLY A 556 13.48 -9.52 -17.94
C GLY A 556 12.70 -10.81 -17.69
N GLU A 557 13.03 -11.56 -16.65
CA GLU A 557 12.30 -12.76 -16.27
C GLU A 557 10.95 -12.42 -15.62
N MET A 558 9.93 -13.24 -15.93
CA MET A 558 8.55 -13.10 -15.45
C MET A 558 8.10 -14.36 -14.72
N PRO A 559 8.69 -14.68 -13.56
CA PRO A 559 8.41 -15.92 -12.85
C PRO A 559 7.14 -15.87 -11.99
N GLY A 560 6.54 -14.70 -11.83
CA GLY A 560 5.34 -14.51 -11.03
C GLY A 560 4.11 -15.14 -11.66
N ARG A 561 3.11 -15.40 -10.83
CA ARG A 561 1.85 -16.05 -11.23
C ARG A 561 0.68 -15.41 -10.50
N LEU A 562 -0.50 -15.51 -11.11
CA LEU A 562 -1.74 -15.26 -10.39
C LEU A 562 -1.95 -16.37 -9.35
N ILE A 563 -2.10 -15.97 -8.09
CA ILE A 563 -2.47 -16.88 -6.99
C ILE A 563 -3.98 -17.05 -7.04
N ARG A 564 -4.44 -18.27 -7.34
CA ARG A 564 -5.86 -18.61 -7.30
C ARG A 564 -6.17 -19.48 -6.08
N GLY A 565 -7.12 -19.06 -5.33
CA GLY A 565 -7.64 -19.76 -4.17
C GLY A 565 -6.85 -19.46 -2.91
N ALA A 566 -7.57 -18.95 -1.94
CA ALA A 566 -7.10 -18.95 -0.56
C ALA A 566 -6.84 -20.40 -0.16
N GLN A 567 -5.62 -20.71 0.21
CA GLN A 567 -5.22 -21.99 0.76
C GLN A 567 -5.96 -22.18 2.09
N GLY A 568 -6.32 -23.41 2.42
CA GLY A 568 -6.94 -23.71 3.71
C GLY A 568 -5.98 -23.30 4.83
N PHE A 569 -6.49 -22.65 5.89
CA PHE A 569 -5.67 -22.29 7.05
C PHE A 569 -5.18 -23.57 7.74
N ASN A 570 -3.90 -23.89 7.60
CA ASN A 570 -3.27 -24.86 8.48
C ASN A 570 -3.09 -24.18 9.84
N LYS A 571 -3.64 -24.80 10.89
CA LYS A 571 -3.35 -24.39 12.26
C LYS A 571 -1.91 -24.79 12.57
N TYR A 572 -1.01 -23.83 12.64
CA TYR A 572 0.27 -23.97 13.32
C TYR A 572 0.19 -23.33 14.69
#